data_a1328f43a75ef3b25cc70330bdf4f6bc
#
_entry.id   a1328f43a75ef3b25cc70330bdf4f6bc
#
_cell.length_a   1.000
_cell.length_b   1.000
_cell.length_c   1.000
_cell.angle_alpha   90.00
_cell.angle_beta   90.00
_cell.angle_gamma   90.00
#
_symmetry.space_group_name_H-M   'P 1'
#
loop_
_entity.id
_entity.type
_entity.pdbx_description
1 polymer ?
#
loop_
_entity_poly.entity_id
_entity_poly.type
_entity_poly.pdbx_seq_one_letter_code
_entity_poly.pdbx_strand_id
1 'polypeptide(L)'
;ESGLQAEKKESPLPRGNELILVVEDDARVRRVAVARLGDMGYAVLEADNGRGALEILRKNEEIALLFTDIVMPGGMTGDEVAREARTLRPDIAVLFTSGYSEPALATTDVISGAQWLRKPYTARELASMIRELLDRR
;
A
#
# COMPACT_ATOMS: atom_id res chain seq x y z
N GLU A 1 -19.67 31.05 5.45
CA GLU A 1 -20.08 30.09 4.62
C GLU A 1 -19.04 29.64 3.60
N SER A 2 -18.08 30.42 3.38
CA SER A 2 -17.11 30.05 2.41
C SER A 2 -16.28 28.83 2.79
N GLY A 3 -15.99 28.64 4.06
CA GLY A 3 -15.24 27.49 4.45
C GLY A 3 -15.94 26.20 4.12
N LEU A 4 -17.23 26.22 4.26
CA LEU A 4 -18.01 25.05 3.92
C LEU A 4 -18.00 24.82 2.44
N GLN A 5 -17.97 25.87 1.71
CA GLN A 5 -17.95 25.74 0.29
C GLN A 5 -16.70 25.08 -0.20
N ALA A 6 -15.59 25.41 0.42
CA ALA A 6 -14.35 24.80 0.00
C ALA A 6 -14.39 23.29 0.14
N GLU A 7 -14.97 22.81 1.20
CA GLU A 7 -15.08 21.38 1.38
C GLU A 7 -15.95 20.75 0.33
N LYS A 8 -17.05 21.37 0.05
CA LYS A 8 -17.95 20.80 -0.92
C LYS A 8 -17.35 20.73 -2.28
N LYS A 9 -16.39 21.58 -2.55
CA LYS A 9 -15.81 21.60 -3.87
C LYS A 9 -14.70 20.61 -4.06
N GLU A 10 -14.26 19.97 -2.99
CA GLU A 10 -13.25 18.97 -3.15
C GLU A 10 -13.82 17.79 -3.91
N SER A 11 -13.05 17.29 -4.83
CA SER A 11 -13.45 16.08 -5.54
C SER A 11 -13.50 14.92 -4.58
N PRO A 12 -14.36 13.97 -4.82
CA PRO A 12 -14.33 12.75 -4.04
C PRO A 12 -12.99 12.06 -4.20
N LEU A 13 -12.59 11.30 -3.20
CA LEU A 13 -11.39 10.51 -3.31
C LEU A 13 -11.56 9.44 -4.36
N PRO A 14 -10.51 9.11 -5.10
CA PRO A 14 -10.55 7.94 -5.97
C PRO A 14 -10.96 6.70 -5.19
N ARG A 15 -11.67 5.82 -5.82
CA ARG A 15 -12.20 4.62 -5.17
C ARG A 15 -11.93 3.40 -6.02
N GLY A 16 -12.12 2.24 -5.44
CA GLY A 16 -11.98 1.00 -6.17
C GLY A 16 -12.60 -0.14 -5.41
N ASN A 17 -12.46 -1.34 -5.93
CA ASN A 17 -12.99 -2.54 -5.29
C ASN A 17 -11.98 -3.69 -5.33
N GLU A 18 -10.78 -3.42 -5.74
CA GLU A 18 -9.77 -4.46 -5.83
C GLU A 18 -9.33 -4.92 -4.44
N LEU A 19 -8.64 -6.03 -4.39
CA LEU A 19 -8.15 -6.58 -3.13
C LEU A 19 -6.72 -6.14 -2.90
N ILE A 20 -6.46 -5.56 -1.73
CA ILE A 20 -5.16 -5.02 -1.37
C ILE A 20 -4.64 -5.75 -0.14
N LEU A 21 -3.36 -6.10 -0.15
CA LEU A 21 -2.71 -6.67 1.02
C LEU A 21 -1.87 -5.58 1.68
N VAL A 22 -2.17 -5.29 2.93
CA VAL A 22 -1.44 -4.30 3.73
C VAL A 22 -0.47 -5.05 4.65
N VAL A 23 0.81 -4.68 4.59
CA VAL A 23 1.83 -5.28 5.45
C VAL A 23 2.47 -4.18 6.28
N GLU A 24 2.27 -4.23 7.58
CA GLU A 24 2.74 -3.21 8.49
C GLU A 24 2.88 -3.83 9.87
N ASP A 25 4.05 -3.73 10.48
CA ASP A 25 4.28 -4.37 11.77
C ASP A 25 3.64 -3.62 12.93
N ASP A 26 3.46 -2.32 12.81
CA ASP A 26 2.81 -1.55 13.87
C ASP A 26 1.31 -1.68 13.75
N ALA A 27 0.68 -2.26 14.74
CA ALA A 27 -0.76 -2.55 14.69
C ALA A 27 -1.60 -1.29 14.55
N ARG A 28 -1.19 -0.19 15.16
CA ARG A 28 -1.97 1.04 15.08
C ARG A 28 -1.88 1.66 13.70
N VAL A 29 -0.70 1.68 13.14
CA VAL A 29 -0.49 2.20 11.78
C VAL A 29 -1.24 1.34 10.79
N ARG A 30 -1.15 0.02 10.96
CA ARG A 30 -1.85 -0.92 10.07
C ARG A 30 -3.35 -0.70 10.11
N ARG A 31 -3.91 -0.51 11.31
CA ARG A 31 -5.35 -0.32 11.46
C ARG A 31 -5.84 0.93 10.75
N VAL A 32 -5.06 2.01 10.80
CA VAL A 32 -5.42 3.24 10.12
C VAL A 32 -5.42 3.03 8.61
N ALA A 33 -4.40 2.37 8.10
CA ALA A 33 -4.31 2.12 6.66
C ALA A 33 -5.48 1.25 6.19
N VAL A 34 -5.78 0.20 6.94
CA VAL A 34 -6.87 -0.71 6.58
C VAL A 34 -8.20 0.05 6.58
N ALA A 35 -8.42 0.90 7.57
CA ALA A 35 -9.67 1.66 7.65
C ALA A 35 -9.80 2.62 6.48
N ARG A 36 -8.72 3.30 6.12
CA ARG A 36 -8.75 4.24 5.00
C ARG A 36 -9.05 3.54 3.69
N LEU A 37 -8.40 2.40 3.48
CA LEU A 37 -8.62 1.66 2.23
C LEU A 37 -10.04 1.12 2.17
N GLY A 38 -10.56 0.64 3.29
CA GLY A 38 -11.93 0.18 3.33
C GLY A 38 -12.93 1.28 3.02
N ASP A 39 -12.66 2.49 3.52
CA ASP A 39 -13.52 3.63 3.23
C ASP A 39 -13.52 3.99 1.76
N MET A 40 -12.45 3.68 1.05
CA MET A 40 -12.34 3.93 -0.38
C MET A 40 -12.96 2.82 -1.21
N GLY A 41 -13.47 1.77 -0.57
CA GLY A 41 -14.15 0.69 -1.26
C GLY A 41 -13.35 -0.58 -1.46
N TYR A 42 -12.06 -0.56 -1.16
CA TYR A 42 -11.20 -1.71 -1.39
C TYR A 42 -11.46 -2.83 -0.38
N ALA A 43 -11.27 -4.05 -0.83
CA ALA A 43 -11.21 -5.18 0.08
C ALA A 43 -9.77 -5.29 0.57
N VAL A 44 -9.58 -5.58 1.86
CA VAL A 44 -8.24 -5.51 2.44
C VAL A 44 -7.94 -6.77 3.24
N LEU A 45 -6.76 -7.32 2.99
CA LEU A 45 -6.17 -8.34 3.85
C LEU A 45 -4.96 -7.71 4.52
N GLU A 46 -4.56 -8.23 5.67
CA GLU A 46 -3.47 -7.60 6.40
C GLU A 46 -2.51 -8.63 6.97
N ALA A 47 -1.26 -8.23 7.08
CA ALA A 47 -0.22 -9.04 7.70
C ALA A 47 0.68 -8.11 8.51
N ASP A 48 1.28 -8.63 9.56
CA ASP A 48 2.18 -7.83 10.38
C ASP A 48 3.64 -8.17 10.14
N ASN A 49 3.91 -9.04 9.18
CA ASN A 49 5.29 -9.40 8.85
C ASN A 49 5.34 -9.99 7.44
N GLY A 50 6.55 -10.12 6.92
CA GLY A 50 6.73 -10.55 5.55
C GLY A 50 6.33 -11.99 5.29
N ARG A 51 6.63 -12.88 6.21
CA ARG A 51 6.28 -14.29 6.01
C ARG A 51 4.78 -14.48 5.96
N GLY A 52 4.08 -13.82 6.87
CA GLY A 52 2.62 -13.86 6.85
C GLY A 52 2.05 -13.30 5.57
N ALA A 53 2.67 -12.23 5.08
CA ALA A 53 2.24 -11.63 3.83
C ALA A 53 2.38 -12.62 2.66
N LEU A 54 3.50 -13.32 2.61
CA LEU A 54 3.72 -14.27 1.51
C LEU A 54 2.74 -15.43 1.57
N GLU A 55 2.40 -15.88 2.77
CA GLU A 55 1.40 -16.92 2.91
C GLU A 55 0.06 -16.48 2.39
N ILE A 56 -0.33 -15.25 2.72
CA ILE A 56 -1.59 -14.70 2.25
C ILE A 56 -1.57 -14.57 0.73
N LEU A 57 -0.44 -14.12 0.18
CA LEU A 57 -0.32 -14.00 -1.27
C LEU A 57 -0.47 -15.33 -1.98
N ARG A 58 0.10 -16.39 -1.41
CA ARG A 58 0.00 -17.70 -2.02
C ARG A 58 -1.41 -18.24 -2.05
N LYS A 59 -2.22 -17.85 -1.07
CA LYS A 59 -3.58 -18.36 -0.96
C LYS A 59 -4.62 -17.49 -1.63
N ASN A 60 -4.27 -16.29 -2.07
CA ASN A 60 -5.25 -15.36 -2.61
C ASN A 60 -4.73 -14.78 -3.91
N GLU A 61 -5.09 -15.40 -5.00
CA GLU A 61 -4.60 -15.00 -6.32
C GLU A 61 -5.16 -13.66 -6.79
N GLU A 62 -6.23 -13.21 -6.17
CA GLU A 62 -6.88 -11.99 -6.61
C GLU A 62 -6.28 -10.73 -6.00
N ILE A 63 -5.25 -10.84 -5.18
CA ILE A 63 -4.62 -9.64 -4.62
C ILE A 63 -4.00 -8.83 -5.74
N ALA A 64 -4.45 -7.61 -5.88
CA ALA A 64 -4.05 -6.74 -6.97
C ALA A 64 -2.92 -5.79 -6.61
N LEU A 65 -2.75 -5.50 -5.33
CA LEU A 65 -1.74 -4.54 -4.90
C LEU A 65 -1.19 -4.93 -3.54
N LEU A 66 0.12 -4.81 -3.42
CA LEU A 66 0.83 -5.00 -2.15
C LEU A 66 1.22 -3.63 -1.63
N PHE A 67 0.73 -3.29 -0.45
CA PHE A 67 1.03 -2.03 0.21
C PHE A 67 1.83 -2.36 1.46
N THR A 68 3.13 -2.12 1.44
CA THR A 68 4.01 -2.59 2.50
C THR A 68 4.97 -1.51 2.99
N ASP A 69 5.19 -1.50 4.29
CA ASP A 69 6.26 -0.72 4.86
C ASP A 69 7.59 -1.31 4.35
N ILE A 70 8.58 -0.47 4.17
CA ILE A 70 9.87 -0.95 3.68
C ILE A 70 10.72 -1.51 4.83
N VAL A 71 10.64 -0.91 5.99
CA VAL A 71 11.44 -1.33 7.14
C VAL A 71 10.52 -2.05 8.13
N MET A 72 10.77 -3.34 8.31
CA MET A 72 10.02 -4.14 9.26
C MET A 72 11.01 -4.95 10.10
N PRO A 73 11.19 -4.56 11.35
CA PRO A 73 12.19 -5.21 12.19
C PRO A 73 11.90 -6.70 12.39
N GLY A 74 12.94 -7.45 12.51
CA GLY A 74 12.83 -8.84 12.90
C GLY A 74 12.51 -9.82 11.81
N GLY A 75 12.67 -9.46 10.56
CA GLY A 75 12.39 -10.40 9.49
C GLY A 75 12.64 -9.81 8.13
N MET A 76 11.80 -10.19 7.19
CA MET A 76 11.93 -9.70 5.83
C MET A 76 11.63 -8.22 5.76
N THR A 77 12.37 -7.51 4.93
CA THR A 77 12.07 -6.11 4.64
C THR A 77 10.99 -6.04 3.57
N GLY A 78 10.39 -4.85 3.43
CA GLY A 78 9.32 -4.68 2.45
C GLY A 78 9.75 -4.97 1.03
N ASP A 79 10.98 -4.59 0.66
CA ASP A 79 11.45 -4.86 -0.68
C ASP A 79 11.68 -6.35 -0.92
N GLU A 80 12.07 -7.09 0.12
CA GLU A 80 12.17 -8.54 -0.01
C GLU A 80 10.80 -9.16 -0.23
N VAL A 81 9.81 -8.69 0.51
CA VAL A 81 8.44 -9.18 0.32
C VAL A 81 7.97 -8.88 -1.10
N ALA A 82 8.25 -7.68 -1.58
CA ALA A 82 7.81 -7.28 -2.91
C ALA A 82 8.47 -8.12 -4.01
N ARG A 83 9.74 -8.45 -3.84
CA ARG A 83 10.41 -9.30 -4.82
C ARG A 83 9.77 -10.67 -4.89
N GLU A 84 9.49 -11.25 -3.73
CA GLU A 84 8.84 -12.55 -3.70
C GLU A 84 7.43 -12.45 -4.28
N ALA A 85 6.72 -11.37 -3.97
CA ALA A 85 5.38 -11.18 -4.50
C ALA A 85 5.41 -11.12 -6.02
N ARG A 86 6.39 -10.44 -6.60
CA ARG A 86 6.52 -10.34 -8.05
C ARG A 86 6.88 -11.66 -8.68
N THR A 87 7.58 -12.53 -7.95
CA THR A 87 7.83 -13.88 -8.42
C THR A 87 6.53 -14.66 -8.49
N LEU A 88 5.67 -14.49 -7.51
CA LEU A 88 4.37 -15.17 -7.49
C LEU A 88 3.37 -14.56 -8.46
N ARG A 89 3.39 -13.25 -8.59
CA ARG A 89 2.45 -12.48 -9.41
C ARG A 89 3.19 -11.38 -10.14
N PRO A 90 3.65 -11.61 -11.36
CA PRO A 90 4.51 -10.63 -12.05
C PRO A 90 3.88 -9.27 -12.24
N ASP A 91 2.56 -9.17 -12.30
CA ASP A 91 1.91 -7.88 -12.53
C ASP A 91 1.25 -7.28 -11.28
N ILE A 92 1.57 -7.81 -10.10
CA ILE A 92 1.02 -7.20 -8.90
C ILE A 92 1.57 -5.78 -8.74
N ALA A 93 0.71 -4.84 -8.40
CA ALA A 93 1.15 -3.48 -8.13
C ALA A 93 1.81 -3.43 -6.76
N VAL A 94 2.82 -2.59 -6.60
CA VAL A 94 3.55 -2.47 -5.35
C VAL A 94 3.64 -1.02 -4.92
N LEU A 95 3.24 -0.75 -3.70
CA LEU A 95 3.35 0.56 -3.09
C LEU A 95 4.09 0.41 -1.78
N PHE A 96 5.23 1.09 -1.66
CA PHE A 96 6.01 1.09 -0.43
C PHE A 96 5.68 2.32 0.39
N THR A 97 5.73 2.18 1.72
CA THR A 97 5.75 3.35 2.58
C THR A 97 7.06 3.37 3.34
N SER A 98 7.53 4.57 3.63
CA SER A 98 8.75 4.73 4.41
C SER A 98 8.56 5.81 5.44
N GLY A 99 9.24 5.64 6.56
CA GLY A 99 9.23 6.65 7.59
C GLY A 99 10.07 7.84 7.19
N TYR A 100 9.92 8.87 7.98
CA TYR A 100 10.55 10.13 7.73
C TYR A 100 12.06 10.04 7.58
N SER A 101 12.72 9.26 8.41
CA SER A 101 14.16 9.21 8.40
C SER A 101 14.73 8.03 7.61
N GLU A 102 13.88 7.26 6.98
CA GLU A 102 14.37 6.08 6.28
C GLU A 102 14.84 6.43 4.90
N PRO A 103 16.00 5.91 4.51
CA PRO A 103 16.48 6.13 3.16
C PRO A 103 15.65 5.33 2.19
N ALA A 104 14.98 6.00 1.37
CA ALA A 104 14.02 5.34 0.55
C ALA A 104 14.54 4.88 -0.75
N LEU A 105 15.57 4.84 -1.03
CA LEU A 105 16.03 5.01 -2.23
C LEU A 105 16.46 3.95 -3.06
N ALA A 106 17.38 3.33 -2.81
CA ALA A 106 17.99 2.41 -3.74
C ALA A 106 17.09 1.24 -4.09
N THR A 107 16.13 0.97 -3.23
CA THR A 107 15.32 -0.22 -3.44
C THR A 107 14.25 -0.05 -4.50
N THR A 108 13.89 1.17 -4.84
CA THR A 108 12.85 1.35 -5.84
C THR A 108 13.25 0.83 -7.20
N ASP A 109 14.52 0.82 -7.49
CA ASP A 109 14.97 0.37 -8.79
C ASP A 109 14.84 -1.11 -8.98
N VAL A 110 14.71 -1.84 -7.88
CA VAL A 110 14.68 -3.29 -7.94
C VAL A 110 13.30 -3.81 -8.32
N ILE A 111 12.26 -3.06 -7.99
CA ILE A 111 10.89 -3.47 -8.27
C ILE A 111 10.32 -2.57 -9.35
N SER A 112 10.16 -3.13 -10.52
CA SER A 112 9.68 -2.36 -11.65
C SER A 112 8.29 -1.80 -11.39
N GLY A 113 8.11 -0.51 -11.62
CA GLY A 113 6.81 0.13 -11.49
C GLY A 113 6.35 0.40 -10.08
N ALA A 114 7.15 0.05 -9.07
CA ALA A 114 6.77 0.34 -7.70
C ALA A 114 6.82 1.83 -7.42
N GLN A 115 5.98 2.26 -6.51
CA GLN A 115 5.94 3.66 -6.10
C GLN A 115 6.15 3.77 -4.61
N TRP A 116 6.41 4.97 -4.15
CA TRP A 116 6.69 5.25 -2.75
C TRP A 116 5.74 6.29 -2.21
N LEU A 117 5.35 6.10 -0.95
CA LEU A 117 4.51 7.05 -0.26
C LEU A 117 5.15 7.32 1.11
N ARG A 118 5.66 8.52 1.30
CA ARG A 118 6.38 8.84 2.52
C ARG A 118 5.41 9.19 3.64
N LYS A 119 5.66 8.65 4.80
CA LYS A 119 4.86 8.98 5.99
C LYS A 119 5.29 10.35 6.53
N PRO A 120 4.37 11.16 7.02
CA PRO A 120 2.91 10.94 7.03
C PRO A 120 2.32 11.30 5.66
N TYR A 121 1.26 10.63 5.30
CA TYR A 121 0.58 10.90 4.03
C TYR A 121 -0.90 11.10 4.30
N THR A 122 -1.56 11.81 3.40
CA THR A 122 -2.98 12.06 3.53
C THR A 122 -3.78 10.93 2.89
N ALA A 123 -5.05 10.86 3.23
CA ALA A 123 -5.93 9.89 2.59
C ALA A 123 -5.99 10.11 1.09
N ARG A 124 -5.97 11.36 0.65
CA ARG A 124 -6.00 11.67 -0.78
C ARG A 124 -4.73 11.21 -1.49
N GLU A 125 -3.58 11.41 -0.86
CA GLU A 125 -2.33 10.93 -1.46
C GLU A 125 -2.35 9.42 -1.60
N LEU A 126 -2.82 8.73 -0.58
CA LEU A 126 -2.92 7.26 -0.64
C LEU A 126 -3.88 6.83 -1.73
N ALA A 127 -5.05 7.43 -1.77
CA ALA A 127 -6.08 7.06 -2.75
C ALA A 127 -5.59 7.27 -4.18
N SER A 128 -4.94 8.40 -4.41
CA SER A 128 -4.46 8.74 -5.75
C SER A 128 -3.36 7.80 -6.20
N MET A 129 -2.44 7.49 -5.31
CA MET A 129 -1.32 6.62 -5.66
C MET A 129 -1.81 5.20 -5.95
N ILE A 130 -2.73 4.71 -5.13
CA ILE A 130 -3.26 3.37 -5.35
C ILE A 130 -4.01 3.29 -6.66
N ARG A 131 -4.84 4.29 -6.96
CA ARG A 131 -5.60 4.28 -8.21
C ARG A 131 -4.66 4.33 -9.40
N GLU A 132 -3.62 5.14 -9.31
CA GLU A 132 -2.65 5.23 -10.39
C GLU A 132 -1.97 3.89 -10.62
N LEU A 133 -1.55 3.22 -9.55
CA LEU A 133 -0.87 1.94 -9.69
C LEU A 133 -1.79 0.85 -10.23
N LEU A 134 -3.02 0.80 -9.75
CA LEU A 134 -3.96 -0.22 -10.20
C LEU A 134 -4.37 -0.01 -11.65
N ASP A 135 -4.49 1.24 -12.06
CA ASP A 135 -4.91 1.53 -13.43
C ASP A 135 -3.83 1.25 -14.47
N ARG A 136 -2.60 1.11 -14.03
CA ARG A 136 -1.51 0.80 -14.94
C ARG A 136 -1.34 -0.68 -15.23
N ARG A 137 -1.99 -1.52 -14.47
CA ARG A 137 -1.82 -2.98 -14.62
C ARG A 137 -2.36 -3.52 -15.90
#